data_1d22c49c8d944d3ef242a6f271fcdf10
#
_entry.id   1d22c49c8d944d3ef242a6f271fcdf10
#
_cell.length_a   1.000
_cell.length_b   1.000
_cell.length_c   1.000
_cell.angle_alpha   90.00
_cell.angle_beta   90.00
_cell.angle_gamma   90.00
#
_symmetry.space_group_name_H-M   'P 1'
#
loop_
_entity.id
_entity.type
_entity.pdbx_description
1 polymer ?
#
loop_
_entity_poly.entity_id
_entity_poly.type
_entity_poly.pdbx_seq_one_letter_code
_entity_poly.pdbx_strand_id
1 'polypeptide(L)'
;SINPMDTVYACDSYTWNNSTYFTSGSYSWLGTNSFGCDSLVMLFLVINNSNSGVDSITSCDSYTWNSINYTLSGVYTNLLINIYGCDSLATLYLNIISSSTSTHDVFSCDSYLWNNTLFSNTGTYLWVGTNSEGCDSTAILTLTIFNSSSSSYNITSCDSYVWDGISYYSTGLYTNIYTDGNGCDSSVTLDLTINNSSSNIFNISSCNSYLWDGIQYDSSGLYTNIYTGANGCDSSVTLNLTIINNSIDTSLTSCDSFIWDGITYDYSGIYINLYTDINGCDSTVTLDLTIINSTSSNVTVTSCDSFDW
;
A
#
# COMPACT_ATOMS: atom_id res chain seq x y z
N SER A 1 92.26 -39.88 -53.88
CA SER A 1 91.16 -40.71 -53.37
C SER A 1 89.96 -39.82 -53.03
N ILE A 2 88.95 -40.08 -53.81
CA ILE A 2 87.67 -39.46 -53.62
C ILE A 2 87.10 -40.08 -52.37
N ASN A 3 86.97 -39.31 -51.33
CA ASN A 3 86.18 -39.72 -50.19
C ASN A 3 84.69 -39.73 -50.52
N PRO A 4 83.93 -40.68 -49.98
CA PRO A 4 82.52 -40.84 -50.33
C PRO A 4 81.75 -39.56 -50.01
N MET A 5 80.78 -39.35 -50.87
CA MET A 5 79.77 -38.27 -50.84
C MET A 5 79.15 -38.07 -49.45
N ASP A 6 79.76 -37.17 -48.73
CA ASP A 6 79.03 -36.66 -47.51
C ASP A 6 78.04 -35.61 -47.95
N THR A 7 76.75 -35.90 -47.72
CA THR A 7 75.68 -34.93 -47.92
C THR A 7 75.70 -33.94 -46.81
N VAL A 8 75.82 -32.66 -47.15
CA VAL A 8 75.70 -31.57 -46.18
C VAL A 8 74.26 -31.16 -46.05
N TYR A 9 73.76 -31.14 -44.81
CA TYR A 9 72.45 -30.63 -44.49
C TYR A 9 72.63 -29.22 -43.86
N ALA A 10 71.92 -28.27 -44.38
CA ALA A 10 71.95 -26.92 -43.89
C ALA A 10 70.56 -26.32 -43.84
N CYS A 11 70.39 -25.27 -43.05
CA CYS A 11 69.11 -24.54 -42.92
C CYS A 11 69.15 -23.26 -43.72
N ASP A 12 68.18 -23.06 -44.58
CA ASP A 12 67.89 -21.86 -45.39
C ASP A 12 69.01 -21.55 -46.41
N SER A 13 70.25 -21.70 -46.08
CA SER A 13 71.38 -21.45 -46.96
C SER A 13 72.63 -22.14 -46.47
N TYR A 14 73.56 -22.36 -47.39
CA TYR A 14 74.87 -22.88 -47.12
C TYR A 14 75.95 -22.18 -47.99
N THR A 15 76.98 -21.67 -47.33
CA THR A 15 78.10 -21.02 -48.04
C THR A 15 79.22 -21.99 -48.22
N TRP A 16 79.62 -22.21 -49.52
CA TRP A 16 80.69 -23.04 -49.89
C TRP A 16 81.53 -22.35 -50.99
N ASN A 17 82.81 -22.30 -50.82
CA ASN A 17 83.74 -21.66 -51.75
C ASN A 17 83.29 -20.21 -52.13
N ASN A 18 82.99 -19.39 -51.14
CA ASN A 18 82.55 -18.01 -51.33
C ASN A 18 81.25 -17.83 -52.14
N SER A 19 80.51 -18.89 -52.36
CA SER A 19 79.19 -18.87 -53.00
C SER A 19 78.11 -19.37 -52.01
N THR A 20 76.99 -18.64 -51.85
CA THR A 20 75.92 -19.05 -50.99
C THR A 20 74.80 -19.69 -51.79
N TYR A 21 74.42 -20.91 -51.42
CA TYR A 21 73.39 -21.72 -51.99
C TYR A 21 72.13 -21.74 -51.13
N PHE A 22 70.99 -21.55 -51.77
CA PHE A 22 69.67 -21.48 -51.11
C PHE A 22 68.79 -22.67 -51.50
N THR A 23 69.26 -23.57 -52.35
CA THR A 23 68.51 -24.74 -52.84
C THR A 23 69.32 -26.03 -52.71
N SER A 24 68.61 -27.12 -52.47
CA SER A 24 69.19 -28.45 -52.47
C SER A 24 69.67 -28.78 -53.88
N GLY A 25 70.81 -29.45 -53.98
CA GLY A 25 71.38 -29.84 -55.30
C GLY A 25 72.77 -30.39 -55.21
N SER A 26 73.32 -30.70 -56.33
CA SER A 26 74.71 -31.10 -56.50
C SER A 26 75.48 -29.95 -57.16
N TYR A 27 76.46 -29.45 -56.45
CA TYR A 27 77.27 -28.34 -56.90
C TYR A 27 78.72 -28.77 -57.09
N SER A 28 79.35 -28.28 -58.11
CA SER A 28 80.76 -28.63 -58.48
C SER A 28 81.64 -27.40 -58.43
N TRP A 29 82.79 -27.53 -57.91
CA TRP A 29 83.86 -26.54 -57.94
C TRP A 29 85.14 -27.09 -58.43
N LEU A 30 85.68 -26.39 -59.39
CA LEU A 30 86.98 -26.75 -59.98
C LEU A 30 88.07 -25.94 -59.22
N GLY A 31 88.88 -26.63 -58.52
CA GLY A 31 90.03 -26.06 -57.83
C GLY A 31 91.28 -26.73 -58.27
N THR A 32 92.41 -26.26 -57.70
CA THR A 32 93.70 -26.93 -57.95
C THR A 32 94.15 -27.68 -56.71
N ASN A 33 94.61 -28.89 -56.86
CA ASN A 33 95.14 -29.65 -55.73
C ASN A 33 96.59 -29.17 -55.36
N SER A 34 97.18 -29.70 -54.32
CA SER A 34 98.49 -29.33 -53.83
C SER A 34 99.64 -29.58 -54.82
N PHE A 35 99.39 -30.27 -55.93
CA PHE A 35 100.32 -30.52 -57.00
C PHE A 35 100.09 -29.68 -58.24
N GLY A 36 99.14 -28.70 -58.19
CA GLY A 36 98.87 -27.80 -59.31
C GLY A 36 97.94 -28.40 -60.35
N CYS A 37 97.35 -29.57 -60.15
CA CYS A 37 96.41 -30.20 -61.08
C CYS A 37 94.98 -29.84 -60.74
N ASP A 38 94.14 -29.68 -61.74
CA ASP A 38 92.71 -29.45 -61.57
C ASP A 38 92.09 -30.56 -60.77
N SER A 39 91.30 -30.15 -59.79
CA SER A 39 90.57 -31.04 -58.91
C SER A 39 89.09 -30.64 -58.88
N LEU A 40 88.25 -31.52 -59.27
CA LEU A 40 86.81 -31.31 -59.20
C LEU A 40 86.32 -31.78 -57.82
N VAL A 41 85.72 -30.87 -57.09
CA VAL A 41 85.04 -31.16 -55.79
C VAL A 41 83.54 -31.06 -56.01
N MET A 42 82.84 -32.10 -55.55
CA MET A 42 81.36 -32.13 -55.60
C MET A 42 80.79 -31.93 -54.18
N LEU A 43 79.84 -31.05 -54.08
CA LEU A 43 79.01 -30.82 -52.84
C LEU A 43 77.61 -31.37 -53.13
N PHE A 44 77.14 -32.31 -52.31
CA PHE A 44 75.75 -32.73 -52.25
C PHE A 44 75.13 -31.98 -51.10
N LEU A 45 74.23 -31.04 -51.42
CA LEU A 45 73.64 -30.16 -50.48
C LEU A 45 72.13 -30.38 -50.36
N VAL A 46 71.65 -30.52 -49.11
CA VAL A 46 70.23 -30.53 -48.80
C VAL A 46 69.95 -29.31 -47.95
N ILE A 47 69.20 -28.38 -48.49
CA ILE A 47 68.70 -27.20 -47.76
C ILE A 47 67.31 -27.51 -47.25
N ASN A 48 67.15 -27.49 -45.95
CA ASN A 48 65.85 -27.49 -45.23
C ASN A 48 65.50 -26.06 -44.89
N ASN A 49 64.22 -25.69 -45.04
CA ASN A 49 63.81 -24.33 -44.77
C ASN A 49 63.33 -24.20 -43.33
N SER A 50 63.68 -23.09 -42.74
CA SER A 50 62.98 -22.60 -41.57
C SER A 50 61.53 -22.36 -41.94
N ASN A 51 60.62 -22.50 -40.95
CA ASN A 51 59.22 -22.20 -41.16
C ASN A 51 58.71 -21.26 -40.04
N SER A 52 57.60 -20.67 -40.30
CA SER A 52 56.91 -19.86 -39.30
C SER A 52 55.46 -20.31 -39.18
N GLY A 53 54.97 -20.37 -37.97
CA GLY A 53 53.54 -20.62 -37.62
C GLY A 53 52.96 -19.45 -36.88
N VAL A 54 51.70 -19.19 -37.13
CA VAL A 54 50.95 -18.13 -36.46
C VAL A 54 49.66 -18.72 -35.94
N ASP A 55 49.43 -18.58 -34.66
CA ASP A 55 48.18 -18.96 -33.99
C ASP A 55 47.51 -17.72 -33.37
N SER A 56 46.19 -17.72 -33.33
CA SER A 56 45.38 -16.68 -32.64
C SER A 56 44.44 -17.38 -31.69
N ILE A 57 44.61 -17.06 -30.39
CA ILE A 57 43.86 -17.69 -29.31
C ILE A 57 43.22 -16.61 -28.45
N THR A 58 41.96 -16.83 -28.08
CA THR A 58 41.25 -16.09 -27.01
C THR A 58 41.05 -17.04 -25.84
N SER A 59 41.43 -16.64 -24.65
CA SER A 59 41.30 -17.44 -23.43
C SER A 59 40.89 -16.57 -22.25
N CYS A 60 40.23 -17.21 -21.27
CA CYS A 60 39.85 -16.53 -20.05
C CYS A 60 40.98 -16.59 -19.04
N ASP A 61 41.28 -15.45 -18.42
CA ASP A 61 42.27 -15.22 -17.34
C ASP A 61 43.70 -15.61 -17.66
N SER A 62 43.94 -16.74 -18.30
CA SER A 62 45.26 -17.17 -18.62
C SER A 62 45.27 -18.23 -19.77
N TYR A 63 46.41 -18.35 -20.39
CA TYR A 63 46.66 -19.38 -21.41
C TYR A 63 48.08 -19.92 -21.28
N THR A 64 48.21 -21.23 -21.26
CA THR A 64 49.54 -21.87 -21.20
C THR A 64 50.01 -22.24 -22.60
N TRP A 65 51.13 -21.68 -23.04
CA TRP A 65 51.77 -21.95 -24.30
C TRP A 65 53.25 -22.27 -24.09
N ASN A 66 53.70 -23.36 -24.64
CA ASN A 66 55.05 -23.85 -24.46
C ASN A 66 55.53 -23.91 -23.01
N SER A 67 54.67 -24.39 -22.10
CA SER A 67 54.91 -24.51 -20.66
C SER A 67 55.01 -23.16 -19.91
N ILE A 68 54.74 -22.04 -20.58
CA ILE A 68 54.69 -20.70 -19.96
C ILE A 68 53.22 -20.28 -19.86
N ASN A 69 52.82 -19.82 -18.68
CA ASN A 69 51.47 -19.31 -18.46
C ASN A 69 51.44 -17.79 -18.70
N TYR A 70 50.61 -17.35 -19.60
CA TYR A 70 50.40 -15.96 -19.97
C TYR A 70 49.08 -15.47 -19.42
N THR A 71 49.09 -14.32 -18.75
CA THR A 71 47.92 -13.68 -18.12
C THR A 71 47.56 -12.34 -18.76
N LEU A 72 48.28 -11.95 -19.81
CA LEU A 72 48.04 -10.70 -20.52
C LEU A 72 47.88 -10.98 -22.02
N SER A 73 47.04 -10.21 -22.66
CA SER A 73 46.94 -10.18 -24.12
C SER A 73 48.22 -9.64 -24.70
N GLY A 74 48.64 -10.23 -25.84
CA GLY A 74 49.85 -9.78 -26.49
C GLY A 74 50.24 -10.68 -27.68
N VAL A 75 51.39 -10.35 -28.28
CA VAL A 75 52.01 -11.16 -29.30
C VAL A 75 53.25 -11.80 -28.68
N TYR A 76 53.24 -13.10 -28.64
CA TYR A 76 54.33 -13.90 -28.06
C TYR A 76 55.01 -14.70 -29.15
N THR A 77 56.32 -14.75 -29.12
CA THR A 77 57.06 -15.53 -30.08
C THR A 77 57.93 -16.57 -29.36
N ASN A 78 58.07 -17.73 -29.97
CA ASN A 78 58.95 -18.78 -29.48
C ASN A 78 59.72 -19.37 -30.66
N LEU A 79 61.03 -19.50 -30.45
CA LEU A 79 61.88 -20.15 -31.43
C LEU A 79 61.91 -21.65 -31.12
N LEU A 80 61.46 -22.45 -32.05
CA LEU A 80 61.41 -23.91 -31.99
C LEU A 80 62.33 -24.49 -33.04
N ILE A 81 62.63 -25.75 -32.94
CA ILE A 81 63.38 -26.48 -33.93
C ILE A 81 62.38 -27.38 -34.67
N ASN A 82 62.34 -27.29 -36.00
CA ASN A 82 61.50 -28.15 -36.83
C ASN A 82 62.07 -29.58 -36.94
N ILE A 83 61.34 -30.48 -37.59
CA ILE A 83 61.72 -31.91 -37.74
C ILE A 83 63.01 -32.13 -38.50
N TYR A 84 63.49 -31.11 -39.20
CA TYR A 84 64.71 -31.12 -39.94
C TYR A 84 65.89 -30.46 -39.22
N GLY A 85 65.66 -29.97 -37.97
CA GLY A 85 66.67 -29.33 -37.17
C GLY A 85 66.88 -27.85 -37.48
N CYS A 86 65.98 -27.23 -38.27
CA CYS A 86 66.01 -25.80 -38.58
C CYS A 86 65.12 -24.98 -37.65
N ASP A 87 65.52 -23.75 -37.43
CA ASP A 87 64.78 -22.81 -36.55
C ASP A 87 63.37 -22.56 -37.14
N SER A 88 62.40 -22.57 -36.29
CA SER A 88 61.01 -22.32 -36.61
C SER A 88 60.48 -21.26 -35.66
N LEU A 89 60.01 -20.14 -36.22
CA LEU A 89 59.40 -19.09 -35.40
C LEU A 89 57.89 -19.35 -35.25
N ALA A 90 57.46 -19.68 -34.05
CA ALA A 90 56.04 -19.72 -33.69
C ALA A 90 55.63 -18.38 -33.12
N THR A 91 54.52 -17.81 -33.62
CA THR A 91 53.93 -16.55 -33.15
C THR A 91 52.53 -16.81 -32.65
N LEU A 92 52.26 -16.42 -31.42
CA LEU A 92 50.94 -16.49 -30.81
C LEU A 92 50.37 -15.08 -30.63
N TYR A 93 49.23 -14.81 -31.27
CA TYR A 93 48.37 -13.65 -30.93
C TYR A 93 47.41 -14.09 -29.86
N LEU A 94 47.67 -13.66 -28.63
CA LEU A 94 46.88 -14.05 -27.48
C LEU A 94 45.97 -12.89 -27.04
N ASN A 95 44.69 -13.17 -26.91
CA ASN A 95 43.72 -12.28 -26.29
C ASN A 95 43.24 -12.91 -24.99
N ILE A 96 43.60 -12.29 -23.84
CA ILE A 96 43.15 -12.70 -22.53
C ILE A 96 42.00 -11.80 -22.11
N ILE A 97 40.85 -12.43 -21.81
CA ILE A 97 39.67 -11.82 -21.29
C ILE A 97 39.61 -12.15 -19.79
N SER A 98 39.43 -11.14 -18.95
CA SER A 98 39.35 -11.36 -17.50
C SER A 98 37.95 -11.79 -17.10
N SER A 99 37.84 -12.76 -16.20
CA SER A 99 36.63 -12.96 -15.42
C SER A 99 36.30 -11.72 -14.62
N SER A 100 35.01 -11.52 -14.30
CA SER A 100 34.54 -10.34 -13.60
C SER A 100 33.81 -10.71 -12.31
N THR A 101 33.89 -9.83 -11.33
CA THR A 101 33.06 -9.93 -10.14
C THR A 101 32.29 -8.63 -9.99
N SER A 102 30.98 -8.74 -9.81
CA SER A 102 30.10 -7.61 -9.53
C SER A 102 29.42 -7.77 -8.17
N THR A 103 29.19 -6.65 -7.48
CA THR A 103 28.46 -6.61 -6.21
C THR A 103 27.26 -5.70 -6.36
N HIS A 104 26.13 -6.13 -5.83
CA HIS A 104 24.87 -5.37 -5.82
C HIS A 104 24.28 -5.41 -4.41
N ASP A 105 23.99 -4.23 -3.85
CA ASP A 105 23.27 -4.09 -2.60
C ASP A 105 21.83 -3.69 -2.94
N VAL A 106 20.86 -4.51 -2.49
CA VAL A 106 19.44 -4.34 -2.79
C VAL A 106 18.62 -4.39 -1.52
N PHE A 107 17.67 -3.46 -1.41
CA PHE A 107 16.63 -3.43 -0.39
C PHE A 107 15.30 -3.74 -1.08
N SER A 108 14.53 -4.67 -0.53
CA SER A 108 13.25 -5.06 -1.11
C SER A 108 12.25 -5.44 -0.02
N CYS A 109 10.97 -5.35 -0.34
CA CYS A 109 9.90 -5.79 0.55
C CYS A 109 9.49 -7.22 0.23
N ASP A 110 9.39 -8.05 1.27
CA ASP A 110 8.92 -9.44 1.26
C ASP A 110 9.75 -10.39 0.39
N SER A 111 10.12 -9.98 -0.81
CA SER A 111 10.91 -10.80 -1.71
C SER A 111 11.58 -9.99 -2.82
N TYR A 112 12.60 -10.58 -3.42
CA TYR A 112 13.32 -10.02 -4.55
C TYR A 112 13.61 -11.11 -5.60
N LEU A 113 13.27 -10.85 -6.86
CA LEU A 113 13.57 -11.75 -7.97
C LEU A 113 14.93 -11.39 -8.56
N TRP A 114 15.89 -12.33 -8.48
CA TRP A 114 17.23 -12.17 -9.03
C TRP A 114 17.61 -13.42 -9.81
N ASN A 115 18.05 -13.25 -11.05
CA ASN A 115 18.42 -14.34 -11.94
C ASN A 115 17.40 -15.49 -11.98
N ASN A 116 16.11 -15.16 -12.14
CA ASN A 116 14.96 -16.09 -12.16
C ASN A 116 14.76 -16.89 -10.85
N THR A 117 15.41 -16.49 -9.76
CA THR A 117 15.22 -17.08 -8.43
C THR A 117 14.63 -16.05 -7.49
N LEU A 118 13.56 -16.43 -6.80
CA LEU A 118 12.90 -15.58 -5.81
C LEU A 118 13.55 -15.78 -4.44
N PHE A 119 14.03 -14.70 -3.84
CA PHE A 119 14.62 -14.67 -2.50
C PHE A 119 13.70 -13.92 -1.54
N SER A 120 13.39 -14.54 -0.41
CA SER A 120 12.53 -13.97 0.64
C SER A 120 13.24 -13.71 1.95
N ASN A 121 14.54 -13.90 2.02
CA ASN A 121 15.32 -13.70 3.21
C ASN A 121 16.49 -12.74 2.96
N THR A 122 16.82 -11.96 3.97
CA THR A 122 18.05 -11.17 3.99
C THR A 122 19.24 -12.10 3.93
N GLY A 123 20.23 -11.78 3.10
CA GLY A 123 21.44 -12.58 2.97
C GLY A 123 22.34 -12.15 1.83
N THR A 124 23.47 -12.82 1.72
CA THR A 124 24.38 -12.68 0.58
C THR A 124 24.24 -13.88 -0.31
N TYR A 125 23.95 -13.63 -1.59
CA TYR A 125 23.72 -14.65 -2.59
C TYR A 125 24.75 -14.55 -3.68
N LEU A 126 25.21 -15.70 -4.13
CA LEU A 126 26.22 -15.82 -5.15
C LEU A 126 25.59 -16.43 -6.43
N TRP A 127 25.87 -15.79 -7.54
CA TRP A 127 25.55 -16.35 -8.86
C TRP A 127 26.83 -16.46 -9.67
N VAL A 128 27.01 -17.61 -10.30
CA VAL A 128 28.12 -17.86 -11.23
C VAL A 128 27.55 -18.04 -12.62
N GLY A 129 28.05 -17.29 -13.55
CA GLY A 129 27.66 -17.32 -14.95
C GLY A 129 28.81 -16.91 -15.84
N THR A 130 28.53 -16.50 -17.06
CA THR A 130 29.51 -16.00 -17.99
C THR A 130 29.27 -14.51 -18.27
N ASN A 131 30.36 -13.73 -18.45
CA ASN A 131 30.23 -12.35 -18.88
C ASN A 131 29.90 -12.28 -20.39
N SER A 132 29.76 -11.08 -20.93
CA SER A 132 29.46 -10.85 -22.36
C SER A 132 30.45 -11.50 -23.33
N GLU A 133 31.65 -11.73 -22.85
CA GLU A 133 32.75 -12.28 -23.63
C GLU A 133 32.91 -13.81 -23.46
N GLY A 134 32.03 -14.41 -22.61
CA GLY A 134 32.00 -15.85 -22.39
C GLY A 134 32.93 -16.37 -21.29
N CYS A 135 33.56 -15.47 -20.50
CA CYS A 135 34.39 -15.88 -19.38
C CYS A 135 33.57 -15.96 -18.08
N ASP A 136 33.97 -16.84 -17.17
CA ASP A 136 33.34 -17.02 -15.90
C ASP A 136 33.26 -15.69 -15.14
N SER A 137 32.09 -15.41 -14.59
CA SER A 137 31.80 -14.21 -13.85
C SER A 137 31.00 -14.53 -12.61
N THR A 138 31.32 -13.83 -11.54
CA THR A 138 30.62 -13.96 -10.26
C THR A 138 29.85 -12.69 -9.98
N ALA A 139 28.54 -12.82 -9.71
CA ALA A 139 27.73 -11.74 -9.18
C ALA A 139 27.39 -12.02 -7.72
N ILE A 140 27.59 -11.06 -6.87
CA ILE A 140 27.30 -11.11 -5.44
C ILE A 140 26.14 -10.14 -5.16
N LEU A 141 25.04 -10.66 -4.66
CA LEU A 141 23.91 -9.89 -4.21
C LEU A 141 23.90 -9.84 -2.68
N THR A 142 24.00 -8.66 -2.10
CA THR A 142 23.70 -8.40 -0.68
C THR A 142 22.26 -7.92 -0.61
N LEU A 143 21.37 -8.79 -0.19
CA LEU A 143 19.92 -8.53 -0.16
C LEU A 143 19.49 -8.27 1.27
N THR A 144 18.77 -7.16 1.49
CA THR A 144 18.06 -6.89 2.73
C THR A 144 16.56 -6.92 2.44
N ILE A 145 15.85 -7.86 3.06
CA ILE A 145 14.41 -7.97 2.97
C ILE A 145 13.77 -7.35 4.21
N PHE A 146 12.88 -6.41 3.98
CA PHE A 146 11.94 -5.89 4.97
C PHE A 146 10.59 -6.58 4.76
N ASN A 147 9.94 -6.97 5.85
CA ASN A 147 8.66 -7.67 5.74
C ASN A 147 7.52 -6.68 5.91
N SER A 148 6.54 -6.75 5.00
CA SER A 148 5.23 -6.15 5.20
C SER A 148 4.59 -6.72 6.46
N SER A 149 3.82 -5.90 7.16
CA SER A 149 3.10 -6.33 8.35
C SER A 149 1.59 -6.19 8.16
N SER A 150 0.83 -7.00 8.88
CA SER A 150 -0.61 -6.86 8.95
C SER A 150 -1.06 -6.89 10.40
N SER A 151 -1.98 -6.00 10.74
CA SER A 151 -2.61 -5.97 12.07
C SER A 151 -4.11 -5.75 11.93
N SER A 152 -4.85 -6.18 12.94
CA SER A 152 -6.29 -5.93 13.02
C SER A 152 -6.68 -5.59 14.46
N TYR A 153 -7.72 -4.79 14.59
CA TYR A 153 -8.33 -4.46 15.87
C TYR A 153 -9.82 -4.22 15.70
N ASN A 154 -10.57 -4.41 16.79
CA ASN A 154 -12.01 -4.32 16.80
C ASN A 154 -12.43 -3.04 17.52
N ILE A 155 -13.38 -2.31 16.94
CA ILE A 155 -14.00 -1.13 17.55
C ILE A 155 -15.52 -1.27 17.47
N THR A 156 -16.18 -0.91 18.57
CA THR A 156 -17.64 -0.69 18.59
C THR A 156 -17.91 0.78 18.85
N SER A 157 -18.72 1.40 18.02
CA SER A 157 -19.09 2.81 18.13
C SER A 157 -20.58 3.00 17.89
N CYS A 158 -21.09 4.15 18.34
CA CYS A 158 -22.49 4.52 18.10
C CYS A 158 -22.58 5.45 16.89
N ASP A 159 -23.51 5.14 15.99
CA ASP A 159 -23.90 5.89 14.81
C ASP A 159 -22.78 6.09 13.77
N SER A 160 -21.57 6.36 14.18
CA SER A 160 -20.42 6.53 13.30
C SER A 160 -19.08 6.36 14.03
N TYR A 161 -18.05 6.12 13.26
CA TYR A 161 -16.66 6.11 13.73
C TYR A 161 -15.75 6.82 12.72
N VAL A 162 -14.84 7.66 13.20
CA VAL A 162 -13.86 8.33 12.34
C VAL A 162 -12.52 7.60 12.43
N TRP A 163 -12.03 7.15 11.29
CA TRP A 163 -10.72 6.52 11.16
C TRP A 163 -9.96 7.14 9.99
N ASP A 164 -8.77 7.63 10.27
CA ASP A 164 -7.92 8.36 9.31
C ASP A 164 -8.63 9.51 8.59
N GLY A 165 -9.49 10.23 9.31
CA GLY A 165 -10.23 11.35 8.77
C GLY A 165 -11.44 10.97 7.90
N ILE A 166 -11.73 9.67 7.75
CA ILE A 166 -12.92 9.16 7.05
C ILE A 166 -13.96 8.71 8.07
N SER A 167 -15.21 9.13 7.87
CA SER A 167 -16.34 8.73 8.70
C SER A 167 -17.01 7.47 8.15
N TYR A 168 -17.16 6.48 9.00
CA TYR A 168 -17.81 5.21 8.71
C TYR A 168 -19.12 5.13 9.48
N TYR A 169 -20.20 4.78 8.80
CA TYR A 169 -21.58 4.72 9.33
C TYR A 169 -22.16 3.32 9.36
N SER A 170 -21.39 2.31 8.98
CA SER A 170 -21.85 0.92 8.91
C SER A 170 -20.83 -0.04 9.49
N THR A 171 -21.34 -1.12 10.05
CA THR A 171 -20.52 -2.26 10.47
C THR A 171 -19.83 -2.88 9.27
N GLY A 172 -18.54 -3.21 9.40
CA GLY A 172 -17.76 -3.81 8.33
C GLY A 172 -16.28 -3.94 8.64
N LEU A 173 -15.57 -4.58 7.72
CA LEU A 173 -14.12 -4.66 7.71
C LEU A 173 -13.57 -3.57 6.79
N TYR A 174 -12.73 -2.71 7.32
CA TYR A 174 -12.10 -1.61 6.61
C TYR A 174 -10.59 -1.76 6.71
N THR A 175 -9.90 -1.65 5.58
CA THR A 175 -8.45 -1.84 5.53
C THR A 175 -7.79 -0.62 4.95
N ASN A 176 -6.80 -0.08 5.67
CA ASN A 176 -5.90 0.96 5.21
C ASN A 176 -4.49 0.40 5.03
N ILE A 177 -3.79 0.94 4.05
CA ILE A 177 -2.41 0.60 3.75
C ILE A 177 -1.53 1.78 4.16
N TYR A 178 -0.49 1.49 4.93
CA TYR A 178 0.51 2.46 5.38
C TYR A 178 1.89 1.99 4.93
N THR A 179 2.67 2.90 4.41
CA THR A 179 4.07 2.63 4.09
C THR A 179 4.91 2.85 5.35
N ASP A 180 5.67 1.85 5.77
CA ASP A 180 6.53 1.93 6.94
C ASP A 180 7.80 2.77 6.68
N GLY A 181 8.65 2.91 7.70
CA GLY A 181 9.90 3.67 7.61
C GLY A 181 10.94 3.08 6.64
N ASN A 182 10.76 1.84 6.22
CA ASN A 182 11.61 1.14 5.25
C ASN A 182 11.04 1.15 3.83
N GLY A 183 9.87 1.75 3.65
CA GLY A 183 9.17 1.82 2.37
C GLY A 183 8.30 0.61 2.04
N CYS A 184 8.06 -0.29 3.01
CA CYS A 184 7.20 -1.45 2.82
C CYS A 184 5.77 -1.17 3.26
N ASP A 185 4.81 -1.66 2.47
CA ASP A 185 3.42 -1.48 2.78
C ASP A 185 2.97 -2.42 3.90
N SER A 186 2.30 -1.84 4.87
CA SER A 186 1.70 -2.55 6.00
C SER A 186 0.20 -2.33 5.99
N SER A 187 -0.58 -3.37 6.20
CA SER A 187 -2.04 -3.28 6.23
C SER A 187 -2.56 -3.25 7.66
N VAL A 188 -3.50 -2.35 7.93
CA VAL A 188 -4.25 -2.32 9.18
C VAL A 188 -5.72 -2.50 8.86
N THR A 189 -6.33 -3.52 9.47
CA THR A 189 -7.75 -3.83 9.28
C THR A 189 -8.52 -3.47 10.55
N LEU A 190 -9.50 -2.60 10.39
CA LEU A 190 -10.49 -2.26 11.40
C LEU A 190 -11.72 -3.16 11.22
N ASP A 191 -12.04 -3.96 12.23
CA ASP A 191 -13.33 -4.65 12.36
C ASP A 191 -14.27 -3.75 13.15
N LEU A 192 -15.10 -3.00 12.42
CA LEU A 192 -15.97 -1.99 12.98
C LEU A 192 -17.38 -2.51 13.20
N THR A 193 -17.87 -2.37 14.42
CA THR A 193 -19.29 -2.56 14.74
C THR A 193 -19.93 -1.20 15.00
N ILE A 194 -20.91 -0.82 14.19
CA ILE A 194 -21.74 0.38 14.42
C ILE A 194 -23.07 -0.05 14.98
N ASN A 195 -23.33 0.41 16.19
CA ASN A 195 -24.63 0.35 16.84
C ASN A 195 -25.36 1.67 16.59
N ASN A 196 -26.64 1.60 16.26
CA ASN A 196 -27.43 2.80 16.03
C ASN A 196 -28.10 3.25 17.32
N SER A 197 -28.06 4.55 17.60
CA SER A 197 -28.98 5.18 18.54
C SER A 197 -30.41 5.11 18.02
N SER A 198 -31.37 5.14 18.89
CA SER A 198 -32.81 5.13 18.55
C SER A 198 -33.51 6.36 19.07
N SER A 199 -34.57 6.79 18.40
CA SER A 199 -35.44 7.82 18.88
C SER A 199 -36.88 7.33 18.82
N ASN A 200 -37.66 7.64 19.88
CA ASN A 200 -39.05 7.30 19.94
C ASN A 200 -39.86 8.50 20.49
N ILE A 201 -41.05 8.70 19.94
CA ILE A 201 -42.01 9.74 20.42
C ILE A 201 -43.31 9.04 20.78
N PHE A 202 -43.83 9.36 21.96
CA PHE A 202 -45.14 8.93 22.37
C PHE A 202 -45.99 10.11 22.83
N ASN A 203 -47.28 10.03 22.59
CA ASN A 203 -48.22 11.10 22.89
C ASN A 203 -49.05 10.72 24.14
N ILE A 204 -49.11 11.62 25.08
CA ILE A 204 -49.94 11.48 26.28
C ILE A 204 -50.77 12.74 26.44
N SER A 205 -52.05 12.54 26.79
CA SER A 205 -52.94 13.58 27.27
C SER A 205 -53.24 13.30 28.73
N SER A 206 -53.09 14.29 29.59
CA SER A 206 -53.33 14.18 31.04
C SER A 206 -54.01 15.42 31.57
N CYS A 207 -54.82 15.24 32.65
CA CYS A 207 -55.43 16.34 33.35
C CYS A 207 -54.43 16.97 34.33
N ASN A 208 -54.30 18.26 34.29
CA ASN A 208 -53.50 19.08 35.22
C ASN A 208 -52.01 18.82 35.21
N SER A 209 -51.57 17.59 35.30
CA SER A 209 -50.15 17.23 35.30
C SER A 209 -49.93 15.78 34.91
N TYR A 210 -48.69 15.46 34.51
CA TYR A 210 -48.25 14.11 34.21
C TYR A 210 -46.88 13.84 34.84
N LEU A 211 -46.76 12.71 35.53
CA LEU A 211 -45.51 12.27 36.12
C LEU A 211 -44.76 11.37 35.14
N TRP A 212 -43.56 11.77 34.67
CA TRP A 212 -42.72 10.99 33.81
C TRP A 212 -41.29 11.01 34.34
N ASP A 213 -40.68 9.83 34.51
CA ASP A 213 -39.33 9.66 35.03
C ASP A 213 -39.07 10.38 36.37
N GLY A 214 -40.08 10.43 37.25
CA GLY A 214 -39.98 11.10 38.56
C GLY A 214 -40.08 12.62 38.49
N ILE A 215 -40.29 13.20 37.30
CA ILE A 215 -40.52 14.63 37.10
C ILE A 215 -42.02 14.86 36.80
N GLN A 216 -42.63 15.81 37.50
CA GLN A 216 -43.99 16.21 37.23
C GLN A 216 -44.01 17.38 36.24
N TYR A 217 -44.80 17.21 35.18
CA TYR A 217 -45.04 18.22 34.15
C TYR A 217 -46.46 18.72 34.24
N ASP A 218 -46.63 20.04 34.30
CA ASP A 218 -47.93 20.73 34.46
C ASP A 218 -48.31 21.55 33.22
N SER A 219 -47.50 21.49 32.17
CA SER A 219 -47.69 22.21 30.91
C SER A 219 -47.55 21.29 29.71
N SER A 220 -48.32 21.61 28.67
CA SER A 220 -48.18 20.90 27.36
C SER A 220 -46.84 21.23 26.74
N GLY A 221 -46.18 20.23 26.13
CA GLY A 221 -44.89 20.41 25.51
C GLY A 221 -44.26 19.11 25.02
N LEU A 222 -43.06 19.26 24.40
CA LEU A 222 -42.19 18.15 24.06
C LEU A 222 -41.07 18.05 25.11
N TYR A 223 -41.02 16.91 25.77
CA TYR A 223 -40.04 16.62 26.81
C TYR A 223 -39.23 15.41 26.39
N THR A 224 -37.90 15.55 26.40
CA THR A 224 -37.01 14.49 25.91
C THR A 224 -36.07 14.03 27.02
N ASN A 225 -36.04 12.73 27.25
CA ASN A 225 -35.08 12.06 28.12
C ASN A 225 -34.16 11.18 27.29
N ILE A 226 -32.90 11.04 27.71
CA ILE A 226 -31.88 10.21 27.08
C ILE A 226 -31.64 9.01 27.99
N TYR A 227 -31.66 7.83 27.40
CA TYR A 227 -31.42 6.56 28.06
C TYR A 227 -30.32 5.81 27.31
N THR A 228 -29.44 5.13 28.01
CA THR A 228 -28.49 4.23 27.38
C THR A 228 -29.20 2.95 26.98
N GLY A 229 -29.22 2.67 25.69
CA GLY A 229 -29.83 1.46 25.12
C GLY A 229 -29.07 0.19 25.48
N ALA A 230 -29.69 -0.97 25.25
CA ALA A 230 -29.09 -2.27 25.53
C ALA A 230 -27.82 -2.55 24.68
N ASN A 231 -27.66 -1.86 23.55
CA ASN A 231 -26.48 -1.90 22.69
C ASN A 231 -25.39 -0.92 23.09
N GLY A 232 -25.55 -0.20 24.21
CA GLY A 232 -24.62 0.80 24.74
C GLY A 232 -24.70 2.18 24.11
N CYS A 233 -25.61 2.40 23.14
CA CYS A 233 -25.81 3.71 22.51
C CYS A 233 -26.95 4.46 23.16
N ASP A 234 -26.82 5.79 23.24
CA ASP A 234 -27.86 6.62 23.77
C ASP A 234 -29.09 6.63 22.86
N SER A 235 -30.25 6.50 23.49
CA SER A 235 -31.54 6.52 22.81
C SER A 235 -32.38 7.65 23.39
N SER A 236 -33.00 8.42 22.52
CA SER A 236 -33.88 9.50 22.96
C SER A 236 -35.34 9.06 23.00
N VAL A 237 -36.03 9.35 24.08
CA VAL A 237 -37.47 9.17 24.18
C VAL A 237 -38.11 10.53 24.41
N THR A 238 -39.00 10.91 23.51
CA THR A 238 -39.72 12.20 23.58
C THR A 238 -41.18 11.98 23.93
N LEU A 239 -41.59 12.58 25.03
CA LEU A 239 -42.97 12.69 25.41
C LEU A 239 -43.58 13.94 24.77
N ASN A 240 -44.58 13.76 23.91
CA ASN A 240 -45.43 14.85 23.45
C ASN A 240 -46.66 14.91 24.39
N LEU A 241 -46.57 15.80 25.35
CA LEU A 241 -47.56 15.93 26.42
C LEU A 241 -48.58 17.01 26.09
N THR A 242 -49.85 16.66 26.21
CA THR A 242 -50.98 17.59 26.20
C THR A 242 -51.60 17.65 27.59
N ILE A 243 -51.47 18.77 28.28
CA ILE A 243 -52.15 19.01 29.57
C ILE A 243 -53.47 19.69 29.28
N ILE A 244 -54.52 19.10 29.80
CA ILE A 244 -55.88 19.59 29.68
C ILE A 244 -56.23 20.26 30.98
N ASN A 245 -56.37 21.59 30.95
CA ASN A 245 -56.83 22.41 32.04
C ASN A 245 -58.04 23.20 31.57
N ASN A 246 -59.21 22.74 31.92
CA ASN A 246 -60.47 23.41 31.56
C ASN A 246 -61.03 24.16 32.80
N SER A 247 -60.87 25.44 32.83
CA SER A 247 -61.64 26.33 33.72
C SER A 247 -62.39 27.35 32.86
N ILE A 248 -63.66 27.56 33.14
CA ILE A 248 -64.47 28.54 32.46
C ILE A 248 -65.00 29.52 33.53
N ASP A 249 -64.66 30.76 33.37
CA ASP A 249 -65.21 31.85 34.21
C ASP A 249 -66.26 32.60 33.40
N THR A 250 -67.44 32.68 33.90
CA THR A 250 -68.53 33.38 33.25
C THR A 250 -69.18 34.34 34.26
N SER A 251 -69.64 35.47 33.80
CA SER A 251 -70.41 36.45 34.64
C SER A 251 -71.78 36.60 34.04
N LEU A 252 -72.79 36.63 34.94
CA LEU A 252 -74.17 36.74 34.54
C LEU A 252 -74.92 37.68 35.57
N THR A 253 -75.78 38.50 35.01
CA THR A 253 -76.74 39.31 35.82
C THR A 253 -78.15 38.80 35.58
N SER A 254 -78.90 38.53 36.65
CA SER A 254 -80.28 38.07 36.58
C SER A 254 -81.15 38.86 37.55
N CYS A 255 -82.45 38.89 37.24
CA CYS A 255 -83.44 39.49 38.15
C CYS A 255 -84.00 38.44 39.14
N ASP A 256 -83.99 38.73 40.39
CA ASP A 256 -84.57 37.98 41.54
C ASP A 256 -83.90 36.62 41.76
N SER A 257 -83.71 35.83 40.77
CA SER A 257 -83.01 34.50 40.84
C SER A 257 -82.50 34.03 39.53
N PHE A 258 -81.52 33.07 39.59
CA PHE A 258 -80.93 32.33 38.41
C PHE A 258 -80.91 30.83 38.70
N ILE A 259 -81.31 30.02 37.74
CA ILE A 259 -81.25 28.57 37.88
C ILE A 259 -80.01 28.06 37.08
N TRP A 260 -79.05 27.42 37.77
CA TRP A 260 -77.88 26.78 37.17
C TRP A 260 -77.78 25.34 37.65
N ASP A 261 -77.76 24.42 36.70
CA ASP A 261 -77.76 22.96 36.96
C ASP A 261 -78.90 22.47 37.90
N GLY A 262 -80.05 23.09 37.77
CA GLY A 262 -81.24 22.74 38.61
C GLY A 262 -81.25 23.31 40.02
N ILE A 263 -80.22 24.05 40.36
CA ILE A 263 -80.15 24.78 41.66
C ILE A 263 -80.54 26.25 41.46
N THR A 264 -81.39 26.76 42.27
CA THR A 264 -81.83 28.16 42.24
C THR A 264 -80.91 28.99 43.12
N TYR A 265 -80.35 30.04 42.56
CA TYR A 265 -79.49 31.02 43.23
C TYR A 265 -80.26 32.35 43.28
N ASP A 266 -80.48 32.88 44.50
CA ASP A 266 -81.26 34.11 44.76
C ASP A 266 -80.34 35.24 45.31
N TYR A 267 -79.06 35.00 45.47
CA TYR A 267 -78.07 35.96 45.91
C TYR A 267 -76.92 36.10 44.85
N SER A 268 -76.39 37.30 44.77
CA SER A 268 -75.18 37.58 44.07
C SER A 268 -74.00 36.84 44.71
N GLY A 269 -73.12 36.28 43.96
CA GLY A 269 -71.92 35.53 44.44
C GLY A 269 -71.20 34.76 43.37
N ILE A 270 -70.06 34.19 43.80
CA ILE A 270 -69.26 33.30 42.94
C ILE A 270 -69.66 31.86 43.26
N TYR A 271 -70.11 31.17 42.27
CA TYR A 271 -70.56 29.77 42.37
C TYR A 271 -69.67 28.89 41.47
N ILE A 272 -69.27 27.71 41.92
CA ILE A 272 -68.34 26.80 41.23
C ILE A 272 -69.02 25.44 41.07
N ASN A 273 -69.13 24.97 39.85
CA ASN A 273 -69.52 23.61 39.54
C ASN A 273 -68.40 22.85 38.90
N LEU A 274 -68.36 21.56 39.17
CA LEU A 274 -67.41 20.63 38.60
C LEU A 274 -68.11 19.79 37.53
N TYR A 275 -67.53 19.77 36.34
CA TYR A 275 -67.95 18.93 35.21
C TYR A 275 -66.81 18.07 34.80
N THR A 276 -67.08 16.85 34.33
CA THR A 276 -66.10 16.02 33.72
C THR A 276 -66.24 16.17 32.19
N ASP A 277 -65.13 16.54 31.51
CA ASP A 277 -65.11 16.72 30.08
C ASP A 277 -65.10 15.38 29.32
N ILE A 278 -65.12 15.42 27.99
CA ILE A 278 -65.14 14.22 27.12
C ILE A 278 -63.82 13.42 27.26
N ASN A 279 -62.75 14.00 27.74
CA ASN A 279 -61.46 13.36 27.98
C ASN A 279 -61.38 12.77 29.38
N GLY A 280 -62.38 12.91 30.21
CA GLY A 280 -62.44 12.45 31.57
C GLY A 280 -61.74 13.40 32.57
N CYS A 281 -61.43 14.64 32.13
CA CYS A 281 -60.85 15.66 33.03
C CYS A 281 -61.92 16.46 33.72
N ASP A 282 -61.74 16.71 34.99
CA ASP A 282 -62.61 17.61 35.71
C ASP A 282 -62.38 19.07 35.27
N SER A 283 -63.50 19.71 34.91
CA SER A 283 -63.54 21.10 34.49
C SER A 283 -64.30 21.94 35.58
N THR A 284 -63.68 22.99 36.05
CA THR A 284 -64.34 23.94 36.88
C THR A 284 -64.99 25.03 36.07
N VAL A 285 -66.28 25.24 36.34
CA VAL A 285 -66.98 26.43 35.84
C VAL A 285 -67.26 27.33 36.96
N THR A 286 -66.70 28.52 36.89
CA THR A 286 -66.99 29.61 37.91
C THR A 286 -68.02 30.58 37.32
N LEU A 287 -69.10 30.73 38.01
CA LEU A 287 -70.15 31.70 37.66
C LEU A 287 -70.09 32.89 38.68
N ASP A 288 -69.76 34.08 38.21
CA ASP A 288 -69.90 35.32 38.91
C ASP A 288 -71.29 35.87 38.64
N LEU A 289 -72.22 35.61 39.60
CA LEU A 289 -73.64 35.92 39.47
C LEU A 289 -73.94 37.21 40.18
N THR A 290 -74.57 38.15 39.47
CA THR A 290 -75.16 39.35 40.03
C THR A 290 -76.70 39.23 39.99
N ILE A 291 -77.39 39.24 41.20
CA ILE A 291 -78.83 39.26 41.31
C ILE A 291 -79.27 40.69 41.60
N ILE A 292 -80.16 41.20 40.78
CA ILE A 292 -80.85 42.49 40.99
C ILE A 292 -82.27 42.18 41.38
N ASN A 293 -82.60 42.55 42.63
CA ASN A 293 -83.93 42.29 43.12
C ASN A 293 -84.97 43.27 42.53
N SER A 294 -86.07 42.71 42.10
CA SER A 294 -87.23 43.53 41.69
C SER A 294 -87.74 44.36 42.88
N THR A 295 -88.06 45.61 42.60
CA THR A 295 -88.71 46.50 43.58
C THR A 295 -90.14 46.73 43.22
N SER A 296 -91.03 46.55 44.15
CA SER A 296 -92.43 46.94 43.99
C SER A 296 -92.65 48.33 44.54
N SER A 297 -93.27 49.18 43.78
CA SER A 297 -93.75 50.50 44.28
C SER A 297 -95.26 50.59 44.22
N ASN A 298 -95.90 50.94 45.35
CA ASN A 298 -97.28 51.20 45.35
C ASN A 298 -97.56 52.69 45.05
N VAL A 299 -98.25 52.90 43.95
CA VAL A 299 -98.69 54.27 43.61
C VAL A 299 -100.15 54.34 44.02
N THR A 300 -100.45 55.24 44.97
CA THR A 300 -101.82 55.54 45.36
C THR A 300 -102.31 56.71 44.52
N VAL A 301 -103.27 56.48 43.69
CA VAL A 301 -103.89 57.49 42.84
C VAL A 301 -105.30 57.77 43.40
N THR A 302 -105.58 59.02 43.74
CA THR A 302 -106.90 59.47 44.10
C THR A 302 -107.47 60.27 42.91
N SER A 303 -108.51 59.75 42.26
CA SER A 303 -109.19 60.42 41.16
C SER A 303 -110.63 60.69 41.55
N CYS A 304 -111.13 61.80 41.05
CA CYS A 304 -112.53 62.18 41.31
C CYS A 304 -113.52 61.53 40.36
N ASP A 305 -113.07 61.17 39.12
CA ASP A 305 -114.01 60.61 38.14
C ASP A 305 -113.51 59.26 37.50
N SER A 306 -112.39 59.21 36.86
CA SER A 306 -111.82 57.98 36.30
C SER A 306 -110.25 58.09 36.20
N PHE A 307 -109.55 56.96 36.32
CA PHE A 307 -108.11 56.86 36.18
C PHE A 307 -107.80 55.66 35.25
N ASP A 308 -107.21 55.96 34.13
CA ASP A 308 -106.69 54.94 33.24
C ASP A 308 -105.21 54.73 33.59
N TRP A 309 -104.86 53.44 33.83
CA TRP A 309 -103.52 52.99 34.17
C TRP A 309 -102.74 52.53 32.95
#